data_9d14be3481fa4e2801076b9cdf968629
#
_entry.id   9d14be3481fa4e2801076b9cdf968629
#
_cell.length_a   1.000
_cell.length_b   1.000
_cell.length_c   1.000
_cell.angle_alpha   90.00
_cell.angle_beta   90.00
_cell.angle_gamma   90.00
#
_symmetry.space_group_name_H-M   'P 1'
#
loop_
_entity.id
_entity.type
_entity.pdbx_description
1 polymer ?
#
loop_
_entity_poly.entity_id
_entity_poly.type
_entity_poly.pdbx_seq_one_letter_code
_entity_poly.pdbx_strand_id
1 'polypeptide(L)'
;MGFHEFSSPYDWSRIAGYKRTAKAAFGGMIDLSVGSPVDPVPDPVRKALAIAANAPNAYGYPATIGTDELRAAIDGWFAERRGVDLKAVGAAVVPTVGSKEAVALMASLLHCGAGDVIVQPRVSYPTYEIGTQLAGANVLKVDDVADVESWRHVPNVKAVWVNSPCNPTGVTLSASQLKGIVDAARGIGAVVLSDECYALMTWAAPYAPAPCALDAAVCGGDARGVLVLYSLSKQSNMAGYRTAFIAGDSGLVTPMIAYRKQIGQIIPGPVQTAMATGLRDGESVDLQRDRYRERLGTLVAGLRAYGYATNLPQGALYVWVKAKSGDCWRDMAALAELGIIASPGEFYGAPGYLRFSATATDEAIADAAQRLNNA
;
A
#
# COMPACT_ATOMS: atom_id res chain seq x y z
N MET A 1 -16.41 -26.87 15.00
CA MET A 1 -15.63 -25.60 15.01
C MET A 1 -14.42 -25.79 14.11
N GLY A 2 -14.14 -24.87 13.22
CA GLY A 2 -13.00 -24.88 12.29
C GLY A 2 -12.80 -23.50 11.69
N PHE A 3 -11.78 -23.34 10.88
CA PHE A 3 -11.60 -22.11 10.10
C PHE A 3 -12.72 -21.99 9.06
N HIS A 4 -13.35 -20.81 8.97
CA HIS A 4 -14.24 -20.50 7.86
C HIS A 4 -13.37 -20.08 6.67
N GLU A 5 -13.77 -20.52 5.46
CA GLU A 5 -13.12 -20.02 4.25
C GLU A 5 -13.40 -18.54 4.06
N PHE A 6 -12.37 -17.81 3.63
CA PHE A 6 -12.54 -16.42 3.24
C PHE A 6 -13.34 -16.33 1.95
N SER A 7 -14.44 -15.59 1.99
CA SER A 7 -15.20 -15.23 0.80
C SER A 7 -14.52 -14.04 0.11
N SER A 8 -13.50 -14.29 -0.69
CA SER A 8 -12.82 -13.25 -1.46
C SER A 8 -12.50 -13.76 -2.87
N PRO A 9 -12.69 -12.93 -3.92
CA PRO A 9 -12.24 -13.27 -5.27
C PRO A 9 -10.70 -13.28 -5.41
N TYR A 10 -9.96 -12.87 -4.38
CA TYR A 10 -8.51 -12.73 -4.37
C TYR A 10 -7.83 -14.09 -4.23
N ASP A 11 -7.94 -14.92 -5.27
CA ASP A 11 -7.34 -16.25 -5.36
C ASP A 11 -6.35 -16.33 -6.52
N TRP A 12 -5.06 -16.29 -6.18
CA TRP A 12 -3.96 -16.35 -7.12
C TRP A 12 -3.80 -17.69 -7.82
N SER A 13 -4.41 -18.76 -7.33
CA SER A 13 -4.37 -20.07 -8.01
C SER A 13 -5.08 -20.01 -9.36
N ARG A 14 -6.07 -19.14 -9.50
CA ARG A 14 -6.86 -18.93 -10.73
C ARG A 14 -6.04 -18.47 -11.93
N ILE A 15 -4.89 -17.80 -11.71
CA ILE A 15 -4.02 -17.35 -12.81
C ILE A 15 -3.00 -18.40 -13.27
N ALA A 16 -2.94 -19.57 -12.63
CA ALA A 16 -1.94 -20.59 -12.93
C ALA A 16 -2.01 -21.08 -14.39
N GLY A 17 -3.21 -21.19 -14.98
CA GLY A 17 -3.40 -21.53 -16.38
C GLY A 17 -2.76 -20.52 -17.33
N TYR A 18 -3.05 -19.24 -17.11
CA TYR A 18 -2.49 -18.13 -17.91
C TYR A 18 -0.96 -18.06 -17.79
N LYS A 19 -0.41 -18.30 -16.62
CA LYS A 19 1.04 -18.38 -16.42
C LYS A 19 1.69 -19.54 -17.19
N ARG A 20 1.02 -20.67 -17.34
CA ARG A 20 1.51 -21.76 -18.18
C ARG A 20 1.55 -21.38 -19.67
N THR A 21 0.48 -20.78 -20.18
CA THR A 21 0.44 -20.24 -21.55
C THR A 21 1.55 -19.21 -21.75
N ALA A 22 1.68 -18.23 -20.87
CA ALA A 22 2.69 -17.18 -20.99
C ALA A 22 4.13 -17.73 -20.96
N LYS A 23 4.40 -18.77 -20.16
CA LYS A 23 5.72 -19.43 -20.15
C LYS A 23 6.06 -20.13 -21.47
N ALA A 24 5.05 -20.63 -22.18
CA ALA A 24 5.20 -21.30 -23.49
C ALA A 24 5.26 -20.31 -24.67
N ALA A 25 4.87 -19.05 -24.47
CA ALA A 25 4.90 -18.02 -25.48
C ALA A 25 6.33 -17.69 -25.94
N PHE A 26 6.48 -17.17 -27.16
CA PHE A 26 7.78 -16.71 -27.68
C PHE A 26 8.40 -15.65 -26.76
N GLY A 27 9.63 -15.84 -26.34
CA GLY A 27 10.34 -14.98 -25.39
C GLY A 27 9.99 -15.23 -23.91
N GLY A 28 9.12 -16.22 -23.62
CA GLY A 28 8.77 -16.60 -22.24
C GLY A 28 7.87 -15.61 -21.52
N MET A 29 7.67 -15.81 -20.22
CA MET A 29 6.73 -15.06 -19.41
C MET A 29 7.35 -13.80 -18.80
N ILE A 30 6.63 -12.67 -18.94
CA ILE A 30 6.84 -11.43 -18.19
C ILE A 30 5.67 -11.27 -17.21
N ASP A 31 5.97 -11.36 -15.91
CA ASP A 31 4.95 -11.26 -14.86
C ASP A 31 4.81 -9.82 -14.34
N LEU A 32 3.78 -9.11 -14.79
CA LEU A 32 3.40 -7.77 -14.35
C LEU A 32 2.21 -7.80 -13.37
N SER A 33 1.84 -8.97 -12.86
CA SER A 33 0.66 -9.12 -11.98
C SER A 33 0.94 -8.71 -10.54
N VAL A 34 2.16 -8.97 -10.05
CA VAL A 34 2.52 -8.78 -8.64
C VAL A 34 3.29 -7.49 -8.44
N GLY A 35 2.83 -6.64 -7.53
CA GLY A 35 3.51 -5.41 -7.14
C GLY A 35 4.68 -5.66 -6.16
N SER A 36 5.58 -6.59 -6.48
CA SER A 36 6.77 -6.88 -5.67
C SER A 36 8.01 -6.28 -6.34
N PRO A 37 8.71 -5.34 -5.69
CA PRO A 37 9.94 -4.80 -6.23
C PRO A 37 10.97 -5.90 -6.49
N VAL A 38 11.66 -5.82 -7.64
CA VAL A 38 12.75 -6.72 -8.03
C VAL A 38 14.12 -6.06 -7.93
N ASP A 39 14.15 -4.75 -7.86
CA ASP A 39 15.39 -3.99 -7.68
C ASP A 39 16.01 -4.29 -6.30
N PRO A 40 17.33 -4.23 -6.18
CA PRO A 40 18.01 -4.50 -4.91
C PRO A 40 17.62 -3.48 -3.84
N VAL A 41 17.62 -3.93 -2.59
CA VAL A 41 17.59 -3.02 -1.44
C VAL A 41 18.85 -2.13 -1.48
N PRO A 42 18.75 -0.81 -1.20
CA PRO A 42 19.89 0.10 -1.23
C PRO A 42 21.08 -0.38 -0.41
N ASP A 43 22.29 -0.14 -0.90
CA ASP A 43 23.53 -0.57 -0.25
C ASP A 43 23.69 -0.10 1.21
N PRO A 44 23.38 1.16 1.56
CA PRO A 44 23.44 1.60 2.95
C PRO A 44 22.57 0.75 3.87
N VAL A 45 21.37 0.40 3.43
CA VAL A 45 20.41 -0.41 4.19
C VAL A 45 20.92 -1.84 4.39
N ARG A 46 21.48 -2.47 3.32
CA ARG A 46 22.04 -3.83 3.40
C ARG A 46 23.25 -3.88 4.34
N LYS A 47 24.12 -2.87 4.28
CA LYS A 47 25.28 -2.73 5.17
C LYS A 47 24.86 -2.53 6.62
N ALA A 48 23.87 -1.67 6.88
CA ALA A 48 23.32 -1.44 8.22
C ALA A 48 22.75 -2.72 8.81
N LEU A 49 21.97 -3.51 8.02
CA LEU A 49 21.46 -4.80 8.45
C LEU A 49 22.57 -5.78 8.84
N ALA A 50 23.61 -5.90 8.01
CA ALA A 50 24.71 -6.81 8.25
C ALA A 50 25.50 -6.43 9.53
N ILE A 51 25.74 -5.14 9.76
CA ILE A 51 26.40 -4.63 10.97
C ILE A 51 25.50 -4.92 12.19
N ALA A 52 24.23 -4.59 12.12
CA ALA A 52 23.29 -4.76 13.23
C ALA A 52 23.07 -6.25 13.59
N ALA A 53 23.12 -7.15 12.63
CA ALA A 53 23.02 -8.60 12.87
C ALA A 53 24.20 -9.15 13.68
N ASN A 54 25.35 -8.48 13.66
CA ASN A 54 26.56 -8.83 14.40
C ASN A 54 26.79 -7.94 15.66
N ALA A 55 25.87 -7.05 15.96
CA ALA A 55 25.97 -6.18 17.13
C ALA A 55 25.77 -6.98 18.45
N PRO A 56 26.36 -6.50 19.56
CA PRO A 56 26.06 -7.09 20.87
C PRO A 56 24.55 -7.11 21.14
N ASN A 57 24.07 -8.26 21.64
CA ASN A 57 22.65 -8.47 21.94
C ASN A 57 21.67 -8.40 20.72
N ALA A 58 22.17 -8.59 19.50
CA ALA A 58 21.31 -8.67 18.28
C ALA A 58 20.31 -9.83 18.34
N TYR A 59 20.55 -10.83 19.18
CA TYR A 59 19.72 -12.01 19.44
C TYR A 59 18.71 -11.82 20.58
N GLY A 60 18.72 -10.70 21.29
CA GLY A 60 17.75 -10.39 22.34
C GLY A 60 16.38 -10.03 21.77
N TYR A 61 15.33 -10.10 22.60
CA TYR A 61 14.01 -9.64 22.23
C TYR A 61 14.02 -8.14 21.89
N PRO A 62 13.55 -7.73 20.70
CA PRO A 62 13.55 -6.33 20.32
C PRO A 62 12.39 -5.57 20.99
N ALA A 63 12.51 -4.24 21.04
CA ALA A 63 11.45 -3.37 21.54
C ALA A 63 10.28 -3.30 20.56
N THR A 64 9.06 -3.57 21.05
CA THR A 64 7.83 -3.46 20.24
C THR A 64 7.57 -2.04 19.77
N ILE A 65 7.85 -1.05 20.63
CA ILE A 65 7.73 0.37 20.29
C ILE A 65 8.75 0.84 19.25
N GLY A 66 9.75 0.01 18.95
CA GLY A 66 10.90 0.38 18.15
C GLY A 66 12.05 0.96 18.99
N THR A 67 13.27 0.87 18.45
CA THR A 67 14.44 1.52 19.06
C THR A 67 14.30 3.05 19.02
N ASP A 68 15.01 3.75 19.91
CA ASP A 68 15.05 5.23 19.91
C ASP A 68 15.52 5.77 18.55
N GLU A 69 16.49 5.08 17.94
CA GLU A 69 17.00 5.41 16.61
C GLU A 69 15.93 5.28 15.52
N LEU A 70 15.12 4.20 15.55
CA LEU A 70 14.06 4.01 14.58
C LEU A 70 12.94 5.04 14.76
N ARG A 71 12.54 5.33 16.00
CA ARG A 71 11.52 6.36 16.26
C ARG A 71 11.98 7.73 15.78
N ALA A 72 13.22 8.12 16.08
CA ALA A 72 13.81 9.38 15.60
C ALA A 72 13.90 9.42 14.07
N ALA A 73 14.18 8.27 13.42
CA ALA A 73 14.18 8.20 11.94
C ALA A 73 12.76 8.35 11.35
N ILE A 74 11.72 7.81 12.01
CA ILE A 74 10.33 8.01 11.58
C ILE A 74 9.91 9.48 11.75
N ASP A 75 10.22 10.10 12.89
CA ASP A 75 9.93 11.52 13.15
C ASP A 75 10.63 12.42 12.12
N GLY A 76 11.91 12.19 11.85
CA GLY A 76 12.68 12.92 10.83
C GLY A 76 12.10 12.74 9.43
N TRP A 77 11.71 11.52 9.07
CA TRP A 77 11.08 11.22 7.78
C TRP A 77 9.75 11.97 7.59
N PHE A 78 8.90 12.04 8.62
CA PHE A 78 7.67 12.82 8.56
C PHE A 78 7.97 14.31 8.38
N ALA A 79 8.90 14.86 9.14
CA ALA A 79 9.29 16.26 9.04
C ALA A 79 9.84 16.61 7.65
N GLU A 80 10.79 15.81 7.15
CA GLU A 80 11.52 16.11 5.91
C GLU A 80 10.75 15.76 4.64
N ARG A 81 10.05 14.61 4.65
CA ARG A 81 9.41 14.07 3.43
C ARG A 81 7.91 14.32 3.37
N ARG A 82 7.26 14.62 4.51
CA ARG A 82 5.81 14.81 4.59
C ARG A 82 5.42 16.18 5.13
N GLY A 83 6.37 16.98 5.64
CA GLY A 83 6.09 18.29 6.23
C GLY A 83 5.30 18.23 7.54
N VAL A 84 5.36 17.10 8.26
CA VAL A 84 4.55 16.86 9.46
C VAL A 84 5.44 16.76 10.70
N ASP A 85 5.17 17.58 11.69
CA ASP A 85 5.70 17.43 13.06
C ASP A 85 4.76 16.52 13.86
N LEU A 86 5.12 15.24 14.02
CA LEU A 86 4.29 14.26 14.71
C LEU A 86 3.99 14.64 16.16
N LYS A 87 4.96 15.26 16.84
CA LYS A 87 4.79 15.70 18.22
C LYS A 87 3.81 16.86 18.32
N ALA A 88 3.90 17.82 17.40
CA ALA A 88 3.01 18.98 17.38
C ALA A 88 1.54 18.59 17.15
N VAL A 89 1.29 17.56 16.33
CA VAL A 89 -0.08 17.05 16.09
C VAL A 89 -0.56 16.02 17.13
N GLY A 90 0.26 15.68 18.14
CA GLY A 90 -0.11 14.69 19.17
C GLY A 90 -0.10 13.24 18.66
N ALA A 91 0.71 12.93 17.65
CA ALA A 91 0.83 11.59 17.11
C ALA A 91 1.87 10.75 17.88
N ALA A 92 1.64 9.43 17.92
CA ALA A 92 2.59 8.42 18.33
C ALA A 92 2.88 7.46 17.15
N VAL A 93 3.96 6.68 17.26
CA VAL A 93 4.38 5.72 16.21
C VAL A 93 4.57 4.32 16.77
N VAL A 94 4.32 3.32 15.93
CA VAL A 94 4.67 1.92 16.22
C VAL A 94 5.12 1.22 14.94
N PRO A 95 6.30 0.55 14.93
CA PRO A 95 6.74 -0.28 13.81
C PRO A 95 5.85 -1.52 13.67
N THR A 96 5.67 -1.97 12.41
CA THR A 96 4.83 -3.14 12.08
C THR A 96 5.54 -4.11 11.13
N VAL A 97 5.19 -5.39 11.19
CA VAL A 97 5.78 -6.46 10.37
C VAL A 97 5.27 -6.40 8.93
N GLY A 98 5.57 -5.28 8.26
CA GLY A 98 5.02 -4.88 6.98
C GLY A 98 3.62 -4.27 7.12
N SER A 99 3.22 -3.47 6.12
CA SER A 99 1.89 -2.83 6.11
C SER A 99 0.74 -3.83 5.97
N LYS A 100 0.95 -4.96 5.29
CA LYS A 100 -0.10 -5.98 5.11
C LYS A 100 -0.57 -6.57 6.45
N GLU A 101 0.35 -6.84 7.36
CA GLU A 101 0.04 -7.31 8.72
C GLU A 101 -0.74 -6.22 9.48
N ALA A 102 -0.26 -4.97 9.45
CA ALA A 102 -0.93 -3.85 10.08
C ALA A 102 -2.36 -3.66 9.56
N VAL A 103 -2.55 -3.70 8.23
CA VAL A 103 -3.88 -3.60 7.60
C VAL A 103 -4.79 -4.75 8.04
N ALA A 104 -4.28 -5.99 8.00
CA ALA A 104 -5.09 -7.17 8.33
C ALA A 104 -5.55 -7.20 9.80
N LEU A 105 -4.73 -6.67 10.71
CA LEU A 105 -5.05 -6.66 12.15
C LEU A 105 -5.75 -5.39 12.61
N MET A 106 -5.86 -4.35 11.76
CA MET A 106 -6.34 -3.04 12.21
C MET A 106 -7.73 -3.09 12.81
N ALA A 107 -8.68 -3.76 12.16
CA ALA A 107 -10.04 -3.90 12.67
C ALA A 107 -10.07 -4.58 14.06
N SER A 108 -9.29 -5.64 14.24
CA SER A 108 -9.18 -6.34 15.53
C SER A 108 -8.51 -5.48 16.61
N LEU A 109 -7.46 -4.72 16.24
CA LEU A 109 -6.75 -3.82 17.16
C LEU A 109 -7.59 -2.60 17.57
N LEU A 110 -8.56 -2.21 16.75
CA LEU A 110 -9.58 -1.21 17.09
C LEU A 110 -10.79 -1.81 17.80
N HIS A 111 -10.74 -3.09 18.17
CA HIS A 111 -11.83 -3.82 18.84
C HIS A 111 -13.15 -3.81 18.07
N CYS A 112 -13.09 -3.76 16.73
CA CYS A 112 -14.27 -3.91 15.89
C CYS A 112 -14.77 -5.37 15.91
N GLY A 113 -16.07 -5.55 15.81
CA GLY A 113 -16.71 -6.86 15.84
C GLY A 113 -18.11 -6.85 15.25
N ALA A 114 -18.95 -7.83 15.62
CA ALA A 114 -20.29 -7.98 15.11
C ALA A 114 -21.14 -6.70 15.30
N GLY A 115 -21.74 -6.23 14.22
CA GLY A 115 -22.53 -5.00 14.20
C GLY A 115 -21.75 -3.73 13.86
N ASP A 116 -20.42 -3.74 14.00
CA ASP A 116 -19.57 -2.62 13.57
C ASP A 116 -19.38 -2.63 12.04
N VAL A 117 -19.22 -1.44 11.47
CA VAL A 117 -19.05 -1.24 10.03
C VAL A 117 -17.70 -0.59 9.75
N ILE A 118 -16.95 -1.14 8.79
CA ILE A 118 -15.74 -0.55 8.26
C ILE A 118 -15.97 -0.18 6.80
N VAL A 119 -15.78 1.09 6.49
CA VAL A 119 -15.93 1.66 5.14
C VAL A 119 -14.63 1.47 4.37
N GLN A 120 -14.75 1.10 3.08
CA GLN A 120 -13.63 1.04 2.15
C GLN A 120 -14.06 1.37 0.73
N PRO A 121 -13.14 1.82 -0.16
CA PRO A 121 -13.45 1.91 -1.58
C PRO A 121 -13.85 0.54 -2.14
N ARG A 122 -14.81 0.52 -3.06
CA ARG A 122 -15.23 -0.70 -3.76
C ARG A 122 -14.07 -1.32 -4.53
N VAL A 123 -13.29 -0.46 -5.21
CA VAL A 123 -12.07 -0.85 -5.91
C VAL A 123 -10.89 -0.55 -5.00
N SER A 124 -10.35 -1.58 -4.34
CA SER A 124 -9.35 -1.38 -3.29
C SER A 124 -8.41 -2.58 -3.12
N TYR A 125 -7.45 -2.40 -2.24
CA TYR A 125 -6.56 -3.46 -1.81
C TYR A 125 -7.33 -4.52 -1.00
N PRO A 126 -7.34 -5.79 -1.43
CA PRO A 126 -8.23 -6.82 -0.87
C PRO A 126 -8.07 -7.07 0.64
N THR A 127 -6.92 -6.75 1.20
CA THR A 127 -6.64 -7.00 2.62
C THR A 127 -7.48 -6.14 3.56
N TYR A 128 -8.04 -5.00 3.11
CA TYR A 128 -8.96 -4.21 3.94
C TYR A 128 -10.20 -5.02 4.29
N GLU A 129 -10.84 -5.63 3.30
CA GLU A 129 -11.99 -6.51 3.49
C GLU A 129 -11.63 -7.76 4.32
N ILE A 130 -10.52 -8.41 4.00
CA ILE A 130 -10.05 -9.61 4.71
C ILE A 130 -9.81 -9.31 6.19
N GLY A 131 -9.19 -8.19 6.53
CA GLY A 131 -8.97 -7.77 7.91
C GLY A 131 -10.27 -7.46 8.65
N THR A 132 -11.24 -6.85 7.96
CA THR A 132 -12.57 -6.59 8.51
C THR A 132 -13.32 -7.89 8.80
N GLN A 133 -13.31 -8.85 7.86
CA GLN A 133 -13.90 -10.18 8.05
C GLN A 133 -13.23 -10.95 9.20
N LEU A 134 -11.91 -10.87 9.32
CA LEU A 134 -11.16 -11.52 10.40
C LEU A 134 -11.59 -11.02 11.79
N ALA A 135 -11.93 -9.74 11.90
CA ALA A 135 -12.46 -9.15 13.13
C ALA A 135 -13.95 -9.48 13.38
N GLY A 136 -14.65 -10.06 12.42
CA GLY A 136 -16.10 -10.32 12.48
C GLY A 136 -16.96 -9.08 12.27
N ALA A 137 -16.37 -7.99 11.74
CA ALA A 137 -17.08 -6.75 11.43
C ALA A 137 -17.65 -6.75 10.00
N ASN A 138 -18.55 -5.80 9.71
CA ASN A 138 -19.19 -5.65 8.42
C ASN A 138 -18.40 -4.71 7.52
N VAL A 139 -18.35 -5.00 6.23
CA VAL A 139 -17.72 -4.17 5.20
C VAL A 139 -18.77 -3.33 4.48
N LEU A 140 -18.57 -2.02 4.42
CA LEU A 140 -19.31 -1.12 3.54
C LEU A 140 -18.40 -0.67 2.39
N LYS A 141 -18.71 -1.10 1.16
CA LYS A 141 -17.99 -0.69 -0.05
C LYS A 141 -18.69 0.49 -0.70
N VAL A 142 -17.98 1.61 -0.80
CA VAL A 142 -18.44 2.84 -1.48
C VAL A 142 -17.62 3.09 -2.74
N ASP A 143 -18.20 3.76 -3.73
CA ASP A 143 -17.50 4.01 -5.00
C ASP A 143 -16.41 5.07 -4.82
N ASP A 144 -16.66 6.08 -4.02
CA ASP A 144 -15.69 7.12 -3.64
C ASP A 144 -15.83 7.42 -2.13
N VAL A 145 -14.76 7.21 -1.37
CA VAL A 145 -14.73 7.55 0.07
C VAL A 145 -14.74 9.04 0.33
N ALA A 146 -14.39 9.87 -0.66
CA ALA A 146 -14.46 11.33 -0.54
C ALA A 146 -15.91 11.84 -0.68
N ASP A 147 -16.82 11.04 -1.24
CA ASP A 147 -18.27 11.25 -1.11
C ASP A 147 -18.71 10.81 0.29
N VAL A 148 -18.51 11.68 1.26
CA VAL A 148 -18.79 11.39 2.67
C VAL A 148 -20.27 11.11 2.95
N GLU A 149 -21.19 11.59 2.09
CA GLU A 149 -22.62 11.32 2.22
C GLU A 149 -22.95 9.85 2.02
N SER A 150 -22.13 9.13 1.27
CA SER A 150 -22.32 7.69 1.01
C SER A 150 -22.13 6.80 2.25
N TRP A 151 -21.53 7.32 3.34
CA TRP A 151 -21.24 6.50 4.52
C TRP A 151 -21.44 7.18 5.87
N ARG A 152 -21.41 8.52 5.98
CA ARG A 152 -21.47 9.20 7.29
C ARG A 152 -22.79 9.04 8.04
N HIS A 153 -23.86 8.65 7.35
CA HIS A 153 -25.18 8.39 7.94
C HIS A 153 -25.43 6.91 8.23
N VAL A 154 -24.50 6.03 7.87
CA VAL A 154 -24.61 4.60 8.14
C VAL A 154 -24.33 4.36 9.64
N PRO A 155 -25.21 3.66 10.37
CA PRO A 155 -25.00 3.42 11.79
C PRO A 155 -23.76 2.53 12.02
N ASN A 156 -23.12 2.73 13.18
CA ASN A 156 -22.00 1.92 13.65
C ASN A 156 -20.76 1.92 12.76
N VAL A 157 -20.54 2.93 11.92
CA VAL A 157 -19.26 3.11 11.23
C VAL A 157 -18.18 3.39 12.28
N LYS A 158 -17.15 2.52 12.33
CA LYS A 158 -16.02 2.60 13.27
C LYS A 158 -14.74 3.05 12.62
N ALA A 159 -14.55 2.71 11.35
CA ALA A 159 -13.35 3.11 10.62
C ALA A 159 -13.64 3.30 9.12
N VAL A 160 -12.81 4.13 8.49
CA VAL A 160 -12.85 4.43 7.06
C VAL A 160 -11.45 4.24 6.47
N TRP A 161 -11.29 3.27 5.57
CA TRP A 161 -10.06 3.07 4.82
C TRP A 161 -9.94 4.11 3.70
N VAL A 162 -8.78 4.75 3.67
CA VAL A 162 -8.32 5.62 2.57
C VAL A 162 -7.01 5.04 2.03
N ASN A 163 -6.85 4.99 0.72
CA ASN A 163 -5.58 4.60 0.09
C ASN A 163 -5.19 5.66 -0.95
N SER A 164 -4.20 6.47 -0.64
CA SER A 164 -3.79 7.59 -1.49
C SER A 164 -2.26 7.77 -1.47
N PRO A 165 -1.59 7.55 -2.64
CA PRO A 165 -2.09 7.05 -3.93
C PRO A 165 -2.66 5.63 -3.85
N CYS A 166 -3.71 5.37 -4.63
CA CYS A 166 -4.50 4.15 -4.54
C CYS A 166 -3.87 2.96 -5.30
N ASN A 167 -3.87 1.80 -4.69
CA ASN A 167 -3.74 0.52 -5.35
C ASN A 167 -5.15 -0.10 -5.51
N PRO A 168 -5.68 -0.29 -6.73
CA PRO A 168 -4.95 -0.43 -8.00
C PRO A 168 -4.91 0.80 -8.92
N THR A 169 -5.70 1.85 -8.65
CA THR A 169 -6.07 2.87 -9.64
C THR A 169 -5.01 3.95 -9.88
N GLY A 170 -4.08 4.16 -8.94
CA GLY A 170 -3.11 5.24 -8.98
C GLY A 170 -3.68 6.64 -8.70
N VAL A 171 -4.97 6.75 -8.37
CA VAL A 171 -5.62 8.02 -8.01
C VAL A 171 -5.08 8.52 -6.68
N THR A 172 -4.84 9.83 -6.61
CA THR A 172 -4.35 10.51 -5.40
C THR A 172 -5.38 11.54 -4.95
N LEU A 173 -5.78 11.47 -3.68
CA LEU A 173 -6.71 12.43 -3.10
C LEU A 173 -6.02 13.78 -2.86
N SER A 174 -6.77 14.87 -3.04
CA SER A 174 -6.32 16.20 -2.63
C SER A 174 -6.37 16.37 -1.11
N ALA A 175 -5.64 17.35 -0.58
CA ALA A 175 -5.68 17.70 0.84
C ALA A 175 -7.11 18.07 1.30
N SER A 176 -7.89 18.74 0.45
CA SER A 176 -9.28 19.09 0.77
C SER A 176 -10.22 17.89 0.85
N GLN A 177 -10.03 16.88 -0.03
CA GLN A 177 -10.78 15.62 0.05
C GLN A 177 -10.41 14.82 1.32
N LEU A 178 -9.11 14.70 1.63
CA LEU A 178 -8.66 14.05 2.87
C LEU A 178 -9.21 14.76 4.10
N LYS A 179 -9.18 16.10 4.12
CA LYS A 179 -9.76 16.89 5.21
C LYS A 179 -11.25 16.62 5.38
N GLY A 180 -12.01 16.62 4.29
CA GLY A 180 -13.45 16.31 4.32
C GLY A 180 -13.74 14.93 4.92
N ILE A 181 -12.94 13.92 4.57
CA ILE A 181 -13.04 12.56 5.13
C ILE A 181 -12.73 12.56 6.63
N VAL A 182 -11.65 13.23 7.05
CA VAL A 182 -11.26 13.33 8.48
C VAL A 182 -12.34 14.02 9.29
N ASP A 183 -12.85 15.15 8.82
CA ASP A 183 -13.90 15.90 9.51
C ASP A 183 -15.19 15.10 9.65
N ALA A 184 -15.62 14.41 8.58
CA ALA A 184 -16.81 13.59 8.58
C ALA A 184 -16.68 12.37 9.52
N ALA A 185 -15.52 11.68 9.47
CA ALA A 185 -15.25 10.54 10.34
C ALA A 185 -15.27 10.95 11.83
N ARG A 186 -14.62 12.07 12.17
CA ARG A 186 -14.65 12.62 13.51
C ARG A 186 -16.07 12.98 13.98
N GLY A 187 -16.88 13.52 13.08
CA GLY A 187 -18.28 13.88 13.36
C GLY A 187 -19.14 12.72 13.83
N ILE A 188 -18.77 11.49 13.47
CA ILE A 188 -19.47 10.25 13.84
C ILE A 188 -18.67 9.35 14.81
N GLY A 189 -17.48 9.81 15.26
CA GLY A 189 -16.60 9.04 16.16
C GLY A 189 -15.88 7.88 15.48
N ALA A 190 -15.73 7.90 14.14
CA ALA A 190 -14.99 6.89 13.37
C ALA A 190 -13.51 7.27 13.21
N VAL A 191 -12.65 6.25 12.99
CA VAL A 191 -11.22 6.39 12.77
C VAL A 191 -10.92 6.39 11.27
N VAL A 192 -10.10 7.34 10.80
CA VAL A 192 -9.54 7.32 9.43
C VAL A 192 -8.28 6.47 9.41
N LEU A 193 -8.27 5.46 8.56
CA LEU A 193 -7.14 4.55 8.31
C LEU A 193 -6.53 4.91 6.95
N SER A 194 -5.51 5.77 6.95
CA SER A 194 -4.86 6.28 5.74
C SER A 194 -3.68 5.38 5.35
N ASP A 195 -3.88 4.52 4.36
CA ASP A 195 -2.80 3.74 3.74
C ASP A 195 -2.05 4.62 2.74
N GLU A 196 -0.88 5.11 3.15
CA GLU A 196 -0.02 6.01 2.40
C GLU A 196 1.23 5.31 1.83
N CYS A 197 1.21 3.98 1.69
CA CYS A 197 2.36 3.18 1.26
C CYS A 197 2.99 3.60 -0.08
N TYR A 198 2.29 4.40 -0.89
CA TYR A 198 2.78 4.95 -2.15
C TYR A 198 2.98 6.46 -2.13
N ALA A 199 2.94 7.12 -0.97
CA ALA A 199 2.92 8.57 -0.87
C ALA A 199 4.11 9.28 -1.52
N LEU A 200 5.29 8.66 -1.56
CA LEU A 200 6.48 9.17 -2.25
C LEU A 200 6.57 8.74 -3.72
N MET A 201 5.66 7.88 -4.18
CA MET A 201 5.58 7.40 -5.57
C MET A 201 4.56 8.23 -6.35
N THR A 202 4.85 9.50 -6.51
CA THR A 202 4.06 10.51 -7.22
C THR A 202 4.98 11.37 -8.08
N TRP A 203 4.47 12.01 -9.15
CA TRP A 203 5.30 12.49 -10.25
C TRP A 203 5.22 14.00 -10.50
N ALA A 204 4.10 14.65 -10.17
CA ALA A 204 3.86 16.04 -10.48
C ALA A 204 2.95 16.74 -9.47
N ALA A 205 3.11 18.06 -9.34
CA ALA A 205 2.19 18.89 -8.58
C ALA A 205 0.75 18.75 -9.12
N PRO A 206 -0.28 18.84 -8.27
CA PRO A 206 -0.24 19.10 -6.82
C PRO A 206 -0.04 17.86 -5.94
N TYR A 207 0.24 16.69 -6.52
CA TYR A 207 0.29 15.41 -5.84
C TYR A 207 1.71 14.86 -5.57
N ALA A 208 2.72 15.68 -5.76
CA ALA A 208 4.11 15.30 -5.51
C ALA A 208 4.76 16.25 -4.48
N PRO A 209 4.86 15.83 -3.19
CA PRO A 209 4.39 14.55 -2.62
C PRO A 209 2.88 14.48 -2.48
N ALA A 210 2.33 13.26 -2.36
CA ALA A 210 0.91 13.08 -2.06
C ALA A 210 0.57 13.71 -0.69
N PRO A 211 -0.63 14.31 -0.51
CA PRO A 211 -1.05 14.83 0.79
C PRO A 211 -1.00 13.76 1.90
N CYS A 212 -0.67 14.18 3.12
CA CYS A 212 -0.62 13.34 4.30
C CYS A 212 -1.86 13.57 5.18
N ALA A 213 -2.47 12.50 5.68
CA ALA A 213 -3.62 12.62 6.57
C ALA A 213 -3.26 13.28 7.92
N LEU A 214 -1.98 13.26 8.32
CA LEU A 214 -1.48 13.95 9.52
C LEU A 214 -0.95 15.37 9.26
N ASP A 215 -1.00 15.86 8.01
CA ASP A 215 -0.70 17.25 7.74
C ASP A 215 -1.68 18.16 8.51
N ALA A 216 -1.16 19.24 9.14
CA ALA A 216 -1.97 20.15 9.94
C ALA A 216 -3.13 20.77 9.15
N ALA A 217 -2.95 20.99 7.84
CA ALA A 217 -4.02 21.47 6.95
C ALA A 217 -5.12 20.41 6.72
N VAL A 218 -4.83 19.13 6.94
CA VAL A 218 -5.76 18.00 6.79
C VAL A 218 -6.38 17.64 8.15
N CYS A 219 -5.55 17.34 9.16
CA CYS A 219 -6.03 16.92 10.48
C CYS A 219 -6.39 18.05 11.43
N GLY A 220 -6.21 19.33 11.01
CA GLY A 220 -6.49 20.48 11.86
C GLY A 220 -5.50 20.66 13.02
N GLY A 221 -4.29 20.12 12.90
CA GLY A 221 -3.26 20.16 13.95
C GLY A 221 -3.47 19.16 15.10
N ASP A 222 -4.40 18.21 14.96
CA ASP A 222 -4.73 17.19 15.98
C ASP A 222 -4.86 15.82 15.28
N ALA A 223 -3.99 14.87 15.64
CA ALA A 223 -4.00 13.51 15.08
C ALA A 223 -5.17 12.64 15.56
N ARG A 224 -6.01 13.12 16.48
CA ARG A 224 -7.11 12.35 17.05
C ARG A 224 -8.01 11.74 15.96
N GLY A 225 -8.23 10.41 16.06
CA GLY A 225 -9.02 9.64 15.10
C GLY A 225 -8.36 9.44 13.73
N VAL A 226 -7.06 9.71 13.57
CA VAL A 226 -6.32 9.49 12.31
C VAL A 226 -5.15 8.56 12.54
N LEU A 227 -5.05 7.51 11.72
CA LEU A 227 -3.91 6.60 11.67
C LEU A 227 -3.37 6.53 10.24
N VAL A 228 -2.09 6.82 10.06
CA VAL A 228 -1.35 6.67 8.81
C VAL A 228 -0.56 5.37 8.84
N LEU A 229 -0.70 4.55 7.80
CA LEU A 229 0.08 3.34 7.58
C LEU A 229 1.08 3.60 6.46
N TYR A 230 2.36 3.34 6.70
CA TYR A 230 3.41 3.51 5.70
C TYR A 230 4.38 2.33 5.67
N SER A 231 4.97 2.06 4.50
CA SER A 231 5.88 0.93 4.30
C SER A 231 7.09 1.29 3.43
N LEU A 232 8.26 0.77 3.82
CA LEU A 232 9.48 0.87 3.04
C LEU A 232 9.53 -0.16 1.89
N SER A 233 8.53 -1.02 1.77
CA SER A 233 8.46 -2.06 0.73
C SER A 233 8.63 -1.51 -0.68
N LYS A 234 8.11 -0.29 -0.94
CA LYS A 234 8.08 0.29 -2.29
C LYS A 234 9.14 1.39 -2.46
N GLN A 235 9.32 2.24 -1.47
CA GLN A 235 10.31 3.31 -1.54
C GLN A 235 11.76 2.80 -1.54
N SER A 236 12.05 1.69 -0.83
CA SER A 236 13.41 1.20 -0.57
C SER A 236 13.56 -0.30 -0.91
N ASN A 237 12.64 -0.87 -1.69
CA ASN A 237 12.64 -2.28 -2.12
C ASN A 237 12.72 -3.30 -0.96
N MET A 238 12.26 -2.93 0.24
CA MET A 238 12.37 -3.71 1.47
C MET A 238 11.17 -4.63 1.74
N ALA A 239 10.43 -5.04 0.71
CA ALA A 239 9.22 -5.85 0.87
C ALA A 239 9.47 -7.16 1.65
N GLY A 240 10.61 -7.82 1.40
CA GLY A 240 11.03 -9.04 2.09
C GLY A 240 11.51 -8.81 3.53
N TYR A 241 11.93 -7.58 3.88
CA TYR A 241 12.38 -7.24 5.23
C TYR A 241 11.23 -6.97 6.20
N ARG A 242 10.00 -6.88 5.68
CA ARG A 242 8.78 -6.67 6.47
C ARG A 242 8.83 -5.38 7.30
N THR A 243 9.14 -4.25 6.68
CA THR A 243 9.32 -2.95 7.34
C THR A 243 8.18 -1.99 7.01
N ALA A 244 7.45 -1.59 8.04
CA ALA A 244 6.37 -0.62 7.97
C ALA A 244 6.14 -0.01 9.36
N PHE A 245 5.29 1.01 9.45
CA PHE A 245 4.87 1.60 10.70
C PHE A 245 3.45 2.16 10.61
N ILE A 246 2.85 2.36 11.77
CA ILE A 246 1.65 3.15 11.98
C ILE A 246 2.06 4.42 12.71
N ALA A 247 1.55 5.57 12.28
CA ALA A 247 1.68 6.85 12.96
C ALA A 247 0.30 7.50 13.08
N GLY A 248 0.02 8.18 14.19
CA GLY A 248 -1.24 8.90 14.37
C GLY A 248 -1.69 9.02 15.80
N ASP A 249 -2.98 9.09 16.01
CA ASP A 249 -3.61 9.29 17.31
C ASP A 249 -2.92 8.53 18.44
N SER A 250 -2.26 9.25 19.34
CA SER A 250 -1.52 8.65 20.47
C SER A 250 -2.43 7.87 21.42
N GLY A 251 -3.71 8.25 21.52
CA GLY A 251 -4.70 7.52 22.31
C GLY A 251 -5.05 6.15 21.73
N LEU A 252 -4.84 5.93 20.43
CA LEU A 252 -5.01 4.65 19.74
C LEU A 252 -3.69 3.87 19.65
N VAL A 253 -2.60 4.53 19.26
CA VAL A 253 -1.31 3.88 19.03
C VAL A 253 -0.70 3.35 20.33
N THR A 254 -0.79 4.08 21.45
CA THR A 254 -0.17 3.67 22.70
C THR A 254 -0.75 2.37 23.27
N PRO A 255 -2.08 2.19 23.39
CA PRO A 255 -2.65 0.89 23.78
C PRO A 255 -2.35 -0.21 22.75
N MET A 256 -2.33 0.12 21.46
CA MET A 256 -2.00 -0.83 20.39
C MET A 256 -0.60 -1.44 20.56
N ILE A 257 0.39 -0.69 21.02
CA ILE A 257 1.74 -1.19 21.31
C ILE A 257 1.69 -2.35 22.33
N ALA A 258 0.88 -2.21 23.38
CA ALA A 258 0.74 -3.25 24.40
C ALA A 258 0.14 -4.54 23.80
N TYR A 259 -0.91 -4.44 22.98
CA TYR A 259 -1.49 -5.59 22.28
C TYR A 259 -0.48 -6.24 21.33
N ARG A 260 0.20 -5.46 20.51
CA ARG A 260 1.20 -5.95 19.54
C ARG A 260 2.32 -6.73 20.25
N LYS A 261 2.75 -6.27 21.43
CA LYS A 261 3.73 -6.97 22.26
C LYS A 261 3.22 -8.36 22.66
N GLN A 262 1.96 -8.48 23.11
CA GLN A 262 1.39 -9.73 23.59
C GLN A 262 1.15 -10.75 22.47
N ILE A 263 0.84 -10.30 21.26
CA ILE A 263 0.60 -11.18 20.10
C ILE A 263 1.87 -11.41 19.26
N GLY A 264 3.04 -10.92 19.72
CA GLY A 264 4.33 -11.18 19.07
C GLY A 264 4.57 -10.38 17.77
N GLN A 265 3.86 -9.29 17.56
CA GLN A 265 4.00 -8.45 16.35
C GLN A 265 5.14 -7.43 16.54
N ILE A 266 6.37 -7.92 16.46
CA ILE A 266 7.59 -7.17 16.72
C ILE A 266 8.55 -7.31 15.54
N ILE A 267 9.08 -6.19 15.03
CA ILE A 267 10.13 -6.23 13.99
C ILE A 267 11.44 -6.69 14.64
N PRO A 268 12.19 -7.64 14.04
CA PRO A 268 13.51 -8.05 14.54
C PRO A 268 14.48 -6.87 14.71
N GLY A 269 15.29 -6.88 15.77
CA GLY A 269 16.19 -5.79 16.11
C GLY A 269 17.10 -5.31 14.95
N PRO A 270 17.85 -6.21 14.26
CA PRO A 270 18.67 -5.82 13.11
C PRO A 270 17.87 -5.18 11.96
N VAL A 271 16.62 -5.62 11.77
CA VAL A 271 15.72 -5.05 10.74
C VAL A 271 15.24 -3.65 11.14
N GLN A 272 15.10 -3.35 12.43
CA GLN A 272 14.78 -2.00 12.90
C GLN A 272 15.89 -0.99 12.53
N THR A 273 17.16 -1.38 12.66
CA THR A 273 18.31 -0.55 12.24
C THR A 273 18.32 -0.35 10.72
N ALA A 274 18.09 -1.41 9.95
CA ALA A 274 17.96 -1.31 8.49
C ALA A 274 16.81 -0.38 8.08
N MET A 275 15.67 -0.45 8.78
CA MET A 275 14.52 0.41 8.55
C MET A 275 14.84 1.88 8.84
N ALA A 276 15.52 2.18 9.95
CA ALA A 276 15.95 3.53 10.30
C ALA A 276 16.88 4.12 9.22
N THR A 277 17.81 3.29 8.71
CA THR A 277 18.70 3.69 7.59
C THR A 277 17.91 3.98 6.32
N GLY A 278 16.96 3.12 5.94
CA GLY A 278 16.14 3.32 4.74
C GLY A 278 15.22 4.54 4.81
N LEU A 279 14.77 4.94 6.00
CA LEU A 279 14.01 6.18 6.19
C LEU A 279 14.85 7.45 5.99
N ARG A 280 16.16 7.38 6.30
CA ARG A 280 17.10 8.49 6.12
C ARG A 280 17.71 8.56 4.72
N ASP A 281 17.58 7.50 3.92
CA ASP A 281 18.17 7.40 2.57
C ASP A 281 17.24 8.01 1.52
N GLY A 282 17.10 9.33 1.53
CA GLY A 282 16.24 10.07 0.60
C GLY A 282 16.72 9.96 -0.85
N GLU A 283 18.03 9.91 -1.10
CA GLU A 283 18.60 9.82 -2.45
C GLU A 283 18.19 8.52 -3.16
N SER A 284 18.36 7.37 -2.51
CA SER A 284 17.93 6.09 -3.09
C SER A 284 16.43 6.02 -3.34
N VAL A 285 15.63 6.66 -2.48
CA VAL A 285 14.16 6.75 -2.67
C VAL A 285 13.81 7.57 -3.90
N ASP A 286 14.45 8.71 -4.09
CA ASP A 286 14.20 9.59 -5.24
C ASP A 286 14.65 8.93 -6.55
N LEU A 287 15.80 8.25 -6.58
CA LEU A 287 16.25 7.45 -7.72
C LEU A 287 15.27 6.31 -8.06
N GLN A 288 14.77 5.60 -7.05
CA GLN A 288 13.80 4.51 -7.25
C GLN A 288 12.44 5.04 -7.74
N ARG A 289 11.99 6.20 -7.24
CA ARG A 289 10.77 6.88 -7.71
C ARG A 289 10.89 7.23 -9.20
N ASP A 290 12.02 7.81 -9.62
CA ASP A 290 12.23 8.22 -11.00
C ASP A 290 12.28 7.00 -11.93
N ARG A 291 12.92 5.90 -11.51
CA ARG A 291 12.90 4.61 -12.23
C ARG A 291 11.48 4.08 -12.41
N TYR A 292 10.64 4.10 -11.38
CA TYR A 292 9.24 3.67 -11.52
C TYR A 292 8.46 4.57 -12.47
N ARG A 293 8.69 5.88 -12.46
CA ARG A 293 8.05 6.79 -13.40
C ARG A 293 8.41 6.46 -14.86
N GLU A 294 9.67 6.17 -15.13
CA GLU A 294 10.14 5.76 -16.47
C GLU A 294 9.51 4.43 -16.91
N ARG A 295 9.52 3.43 -16.03
CA ARG A 295 8.88 2.12 -16.29
C ARG A 295 7.38 2.27 -16.58
N LEU A 296 6.67 3.08 -15.79
CA LEU A 296 5.26 3.37 -16.03
C LEU A 296 5.04 4.07 -17.37
N GLY A 297 5.89 5.01 -17.74
CA GLY A 297 5.82 5.69 -19.04
C GLY A 297 5.98 4.72 -20.22
N THR A 298 6.99 3.84 -20.16
CA THR A 298 7.24 2.79 -21.14
C THR A 298 6.07 1.81 -21.25
N LEU A 299 5.55 1.36 -20.11
CA LEU A 299 4.42 0.44 -20.06
C LEU A 299 3.14 1.07 -20.61
N VAL A 300 2.86 2.33 -20.27
CA VAL A 300 1.71 3.10 -20.79
C VAL A 300 1.80 3.22 -22.30
N ALA A 301 3.00 3.49 -22.88
CA ALA A 301 3.18 3.57 -24.32
C ALA A 301 2.84 2.23 -25.02
N GLY A 302 3.36 1.11 -24.51
CA GLY A 302 3.05 -0.22 -25.04
C GLY A 302 1.57 -0.59 -24.92
N LEU A 303 0.95 -0.31 -23.78
CA LEU A 303 -0.48 -0.58 -23.56
C LEU A 303 -1.37 0.24 -24.50
N ARG A 304 -1.01 1.50 -24.77
CA ARG A 304 -1.72 2.32 -25.76
C ARG A 304 -1.60 1.78 -27.17
N ALA A 305 -0.40 1.39 -27.57
CA ALA A 305 -0.17 0.78 -28.89
C ALA A 305 -0.99 -0.49 -29.07
N TYR A 306 -1.13 -1.30 -28.03
CA TYR A 306 -1.99 -2.50 -28.02
C TYR A 306 -3.49 -2.18 -28.01
N GLY A 307 -3.88 -0.91 -27.79
CA GLY A 307 -5.26 -0.44 -27.85
C GLY A 307 -5.96 -0.27 -26.50
N TYR A 308 -5.24 -0.27 -25.36
CA TYR A 308 -5.81 0.14 -24.09
C TYR A 308 -5.84 1.66 -23.95
N ALA A 309 -6.98 2.21 -23.54
CA ALA A 309 -7.08 3.63 -23.17
C ALA A 309 -6.50 3.83 -21.77
N THR A 310 -5.31 4.42 -21.69
CA THR A 310 -4.62 4.66 -20.42
C THR A 310 -3.71 5.89 -20.45
N ASN A 311 -3.36 6.39 -19.29
CA ASN A 311 -2.41 7.49 -19.06
C ASN A 311 -1.46 7.13 -17.93
N LEU A 312 -0.38 7.93 -17.78
CA LEU A 312 0.47 7.84 -16.60
C LEU A 312 -0.40 8.09 -15.36
N PRO A 313 -0.40 7.17 -14.37
CA PRO A 313 -1.15 7.36 -13.13
C PRO A 313 -0.62 8.56 -12.34
N GLN A 314 -1.44 9.17 -11.49
CA GLN A 314 -1.02 10.25 -10.59
C GLN A 314 0.05 9.79 -9.58
N GLY A 315 -0.04 8.53 -9.17
CA GLY A 315 0.90 7.90 -8.26
C GLY A 315 0.76 6.38 -8.21
N ALA A 316 1.36 5.76 -7.24
CA ALA A 316 1.53 4.31 -7.06
C ALA A 316 2.40 3.68 -8.18
N LEU A 317 2.37 2.37 -8.33
CA LEU A 317 3.27 1.62 -9.21
C LEU A 317 2.51 0.81 -10.26
N TYR A 318 1.29 1.23 -10.60
CA TYR A 318 0.36 0.42 -11.38
C TYR A 318 -0.29 1.22 -12.49
N VAL A 319 -0.40 0.58 -13.66
CA VAL A 319 -1.31 1.05 -14.71
C VAL A 319 -2.61 0.27 -14.58
N TRP A 320 -3.71 1.00 -14.39
CA TRP A 320 -5.04 0.46 -14.27
C TRP A 320 -5.83 0.75 -15.54
N VAL A 321 -6.27 -0.29 -16.23
CA VAL A 321 -6.93 -0.16 -17.54
C VAL A 321 -8.25 -0.91 -17.58
N LYS A 322 -9.22 -0.35 -18.30
CA LYS A 322 -10.44 -1.07 -18.65
C LYS A 322 -10.09 -2.18 -19.66
N ALA A 323 -10.59 -3.39 -19.39
CA ALA A 323 -10.41 -4.50 -20.31
C ALA A 323 -11.06 -4.20 -21.67
N LYS A 324 -10.36 -4.49 -22.78
CA LYS A 324 -10.85 -4.25 -24.14
C LYS A 324 -12.09 -5.08 -24.46
N SER A 325 -12.12 -6.32 -23.97
CA SER A 325 -13.28 -7.21 -24.11
C SER A 325 -14.41 -6.94 -23.12
N GLY A 326 -14.18 -6.06 -22.12
CA GLY A 326 -15.09 -5.86 -21.00
C GLY A 326 -14.94 -6.89 -19.87
N ASP A 327 -14.09 -7.91 -20.04
CA ASP A 327 -13.84 -8.99 -19.09
C ASP A 327 -12.32 -9.16 -18.88
N CYS A 328 -11.85 -9.06 -17.62
CA CYS A 328 -10.42 -9.15 -17.32
C CYS A 328 -9.82 -10.53 -17.65
N TRP A 329 -10.58 -11.60 -17.51
CA TRP A 329 -10.08 -12.95 -17.75
C TRP A 329 -9.90 -13.23 -19.26
N ARG A 330 -10.80 -12.70 -20.09
CA ARG A 330 -10.67 -12.79 -21.54
C ARG A 330 -9.45 -12.02 -22.05
N ASP A 331 -9.22 -10.81 -21.54
CA ASP A 331 -8.03 -10.03 -21.88
C ASP A 331 -6.76 -10.69 -21.34
N MET A 332 -6.81 -11.30 -20.14
CA MET A 332 -5.71 -12.09 -19.57
C MET A 332 -5.29 -13.25 -20.48
N ALA A 333 -6.25 -13.93 -21.13
CA ALA A 333 -5.96 -14.99 -22.08
C ALA A 333 -5.17 -14.46 -23.28
N ALA A 334 -5.61 -13.35 -23.90
CA ALA A 334 -4.92 -12.73 -25.02
C ALA A 334 -3.51 -12.23 -24.65
N LEU A 335 -3.35 -11.63 -23.48
CA LEU A 335 -2.04 -11.19 -22.98
C LEU A 335 -1.09 -12.36 -22.69
N ALA A 336 -1.61 -13.49 -22.20
CA ALA A 336 -0.82 -14.68 -21.92
C ALA A 336 -0.21 -15.28 -23.21
N GLU A 337 -0.91 -15.20 -24.36
CA GLU A 337 -0.35 -15.60 -25.67
C GLU A 337 0.84 -14.72 -26.09
N LEU A 338 0.91 -13.48 -25.63
CA LEU A 338 2.06 -12.58 -25.80
C LEU A 338 3.15 -12.78 -24.73
N GLY A 339 2.97 -13.74 -23.83
CA GLY A 339 3.86 -13.96 -22.69
C GLY A 339 3.70 -12.94 -21.56
N ILE A 340 2.63 -12.15 -21.51
CA ILE A 340 2.44 -11.09 -20.51
C ILE A 340 1.35 -11.50 -19.51
N ILE A 341 1.63 -11.36 -18.22
CA ILE A 341 0.66 -11.61 -17.15
C ILE A 341 0.37 -10.31 -16.41
N ALA A 342 -0.88 -9.87 -16.46
CA ALA A 342 -1.42 -8.79 -15.63
C ALA A 342 -2.12 -9.37 -14.37
N SER A 343 -2.58 -8.51 -13.46
CA SER A 343 -3.48 -8.89 -12.38
C SER A 343 -4.93 -8.63 -12.80
N PRO A 344 -5.85 -9.60 -12.66
CA PRO A 344 -7.25 -9.38 -13.01
C PRO A 344 -7.89 -8.38 -12.06
N GLY A 345 -8.65 -7.46 -12.59
CA GLY A 345 -9.32 -6.41 -11.81
C GLY A 345 -10.38 -6.93 -10.86
N GLU A 346 -10.91 -8.14 -11.11
CA GLU A 346 -11.80 -8.85 -10.20
C GLU A 346 -11.20 -9.00 -8.80
N PHE A 347 -9.86 -9.19 -8.68
CA PHE A 347 -9.19 -9.26 -7.40
C PHE A 347 -9.29 -7.99 -6.56
N TYR A 348 -9.61 -6.86 -7.19
CA TYR A 348 -9.76 -5.55 -6.57
C TYR A 348 -11.21 -5.05 -6.58
N GLY A 349 -12.17 -5.89 -6.97
CA GLY A 349 -13.60 -5.55 -7.02
C GLY A 349 -14.08 -4.97 -8.35
N ALA A 350 -13.28 -5.07 -9.44
CA ALA A 350 -13.63 -4.53 -10.77
C ALA A 350 -13.32 -5.52 -11.91
N PRO A 351 -14.19 -6.50 -12.19
CA PRO A 351 -13.94 -7.56 -13.16
C PRO A 351 -13.76 -7.08 -14.61
N GLY A 352 -14.19 -5.86 -14.93
CA GLY A 352 -13.98 -5.22 -16.22
C GLY A 352 -12.64 -4.50 -16.39
N TYR A 353 -11.65 -4.71 -15.49
CA TYR A 353 -10.37 -4.00 -15.50
C TYR A 353 -9.18 -4.95 -15.33
N LEU A 354 -7.98 -4.43 -15.65
CA LEU A 354 -6.68 -5.07 -15.42
C LEU A 354 -5.73 -4.13 -14.72
N ARG A 355 -4.83 -4.68 -13.90
CA ARG A 355 -3.74 -3.94 -13.27
C ARG A 355 -2.39 -4.48 -13.76
N PHE A 356 -1.54 -3.58 -14.26
CA PHE A 356 -0.15 -3.88 -14.63
C PHE A 356 0.80 -3.22 -13.65
N SER A 357 1.77 -3.96 -13.15
CA SER A 357 2.76 -3.47 -12.19
C SER A 357 4.06 -3.05 -12.88
N ALA A 358 4.62 -1.91 -12.51
CA ALA A 358 5.93 -1.42 -12.95
C ALA A 358 7.09 -1.91 -12.08
N THR A 359 6.90 -2.95 -11.27
CA THR A 359 7.93 -3.45 -10.34
C THR A 359 8.87 -4.51 -10.96
N ALA A 360 8.66 -4.92 -12.20
CA ALA A 360 9.60 -5.76 -12.97
C ALA A 360 10.86 -4.96 -13.36
N THR A 361 11.89 -5.64 -13.90
CA THR A 361 13.14 -4.97 -14.33
C THR A 361 12.90 -4.04 -15.52
N ASP A 362 13.85 -3.13 -15.77
CA ASP A 362 13.77 -2.19 -16.90
C ASP A 362 13.66 -2.94 -18.23
N GLU A 363 14.43 -4.03 -18.39
CA GLU A 363 14.43 -4.89 -19.59
C GLU A 363 13.09 -5.61 -19.77
N ALA A 364 12.52 -6.14 -18.68
CA ALA A 364 11.22 -6.83 -18.74
C ALA A 364 10.07 -5.87 -19.09
N ILE A 365 10.11 -4.64 -18.58
CA ILE A 365 9.13 -3.60 -18.94
C ILE A 365 9.27 -3.18 -20.40
N ALA A 366 10.51 -3.00 -20.89
CA ALA A 366 10.77 -2.67 -22.29
C ALA A 366 10.33 -3.79 -23.24
N ASP A 367 10.64 -5.06 -22.92
CA ASP A 367 10.21 -6.23 -23.69
C ASP A 367 8.67 -6.37 -23.70
N ALA A 368 8.00 -6.18 -22.56
CA ALA A 368 6.54 -6.19 -22.52
C ALA A 368 5.94 -5.10 -23.41
N ALA A 369 6.47 -3.88 -23.36
CA ALA A 369 6.01 -2.78 -24.21
C ALA A 369 6.24 -3.07 -25.70
N GLN A 370 7.37 -3.69 -26.07
CA GLN A 370 7.67 -4.09 -27.43
C GLN A 370 6.70 -5.18 -27.93
N ARG A 371 6.42 -6.21 -27.13
CA ARG A 371 5.45 -7.27 -27.49
C ARG A 371 4.04 -6.70 -27.69
N LEU A 372 3.62 -5.78 -26.81
CA LEU A 372 2.34 -5.08 -26.94
C LEU A 372 2.25 -4.20 -28.20
N ASN A 373 3.36 -3.58 -28.61
CA ASN A 373 3.41 -2.73 -29.80
C ASN A 373 3.40 -3.52 -31.12
N ASN A 374 3.85 -4.77 -31.07
CA ASN A 374 3.95 -5.63 -32.26
C ASN A 374 2.72 -6.54 -32.47
N ALA A 375 1.77 -6.54 -31.54
CA ALA A 375 0.57 -7.36 -31.53
C ALA A 375 -0.68 -6.58 -31.99
#